data_eac8d33b93054047a972cb1f3fbf4723
#
_entry.id   eac8d33b93054047a972cb1f3fbf4723
#
_cell.length_a   1.000
_cell.length_b   1.000
_cell.length_c   1.000
_cell.angle_alpha   90.00
_cell.angle_beta   90.00
_cell.angle_gamma   90.00
#
_symmetry.space_group_name_H-M   'P 1'
#
loop_
_entity.id
_entity.type
_entity.pdbx_description
1 polymer ?
#
loop_
_entity_poly.entity_id
_entity_poly.type
_entity_poly.pdbx_seq_one_letter_code
_entity_poly.pdbx_strand_id
1 'polypeptide(L)'
;TGYCLLVLAVAFVIPLVQLFYWLFTSGSDFDERYWSLIRNTLTLGGIAAVTTVVVAMLLVLARRLQPMRRVRSAVALANLGYALPGSVLAVGIMFAFSVADNQLVVPLQAWLGVDSPAPLLLGSLFALLLAYLIRFMAVASGPLDTALARIRPALPEAAHSLGHTGASVFWRVYLPLLMPGLLSAGLLVFVDVLKEMPATLLMRPFGWDTLAVRIHSLTAEGNWPEAALPAITLVATGLLPVIVLIRRSAQPVSRRRAH
;
A
#
# COMPACT_ATOMS: atom_id res chain seq x y z
N THR A 1 27.22 -8.22 19.29
CA THR A 1 27.46 -7.38 18.06
C THR A 1 27.93 -8.23 16.88
N GLY A 2 28.95 -9.15 17.04
CA GLY A 2 29.47 -9.97 15.92
C GLY A 2 28.41 -10.85 15.25
N TYR A 3 27.55 -11.51 16.00
CA TYR A 3 26.44 -12.30 15.47
C TYR A 3 25.45 -11.45 14.64
N CYS A 4 25.08 -10.26 15.12
CA CYS A 4 24.19 -9.37 14.36
C CYS A 4 24.83 -8.89 13.06
N LEU A 5 26.13 -8.61 13.05
CA LEU A 5 26.87 -8.25 11.84
C LEU A 5 26.94 -9.40 10.84
N LEU A 6 27.16 -10.63 11.34
CA LEU A 6 27.17 -11.82 10.49
C LEU A 6 25.80 -12.07 9.86
N VAL A 7 24.70 -11.98 10.63
CA VAL A 7 23.35 -12.12 10.12
C VAL A 7 23.04 -11.04 9.07
N LEU A 8 23.42 -9.78 9.32
CA LEU A 8 23.25 -8.69 8.36
C LEU A 8 24.06 -8.95 7.07
N ALA A 9 25.30 -9.39 7.21
CA ALA A 9 26.13 -9.70 6.04
C ALA A 9 25.54 -10.80 5.17
N VAL A 10 25.16 -11.92 5.78
CA VAL A 10 24.61 -13.07 5.05
C VAL A 10 23.21 -12.78 4.46
N ALA A 11 22.33 -12.13 5.24
CA ALA A 11 20.95 -11.92 4.83
C ALA A 11 20.75 -10.72 3.88
N PHE A 12 21.63 -9.74 3.90
CA PHE A 12 21.46 -8.51 3.14
C PHE A 12 22.66 -8.17 2.25
N VAL A 13 23.89 -8.14 2.80
CA VAL A 13 25.06 -7.67 2.03
C VAL A 13 25.43 -8.63 0.91
N ILE A 14 25.49 -9.94 1.18
CA ILE A 14 25.84 -10.95 0.15
C ILE A 14 24.82 -10.95 -0.99
N PRO A 15 23.48 -11.05 -0.77
CA PRO A 15 22.51 -10.96 -1.85
C PRO A 15 22.61 -9.65 -2.64
N LEU A 16 22.86 -8.52 -1.97
CA LEU A 16 22.98 -7.23 -2.62
C LEU A 16 24.23 -7.17 -3.52
N VAL A 17 25.36 -7.65 -3.03
CA VAL A 17 26.61 -7.75 -3.83
C VAL A 17 26.40 -8.66 -5.05
N GLN A 18 25.71 -9.79 -4.88
CA GLN A 18 25.39 -10.69 -5.97
C GLN A 18 24.50 -10.03 -7.04
N LEU A 19 23.49 -9.24 -6.63
CA LEU A 19 22.64 -8.49 -7.56
C LEU A 19 23.47 -7.44 -8.35
N PHE A 20 24.36 -6.72 -7.68
CA PHE A 20 25.26 -5.78 -8.37
C PHE A 20 26.22 -6.49 -9.32
N TYR A 21 26.79 -7.64 -8.93
CA TYR A 21 27.63 -8.44 -9.81
C TYR A 21 26.86 -8.85 -11.08
N TRP A 22 25.65 -9.36 -10.95
CA TRP A 22 24.81 -9.70 -12.10
C TRP A 22 24.43 -8.49 -12.94
N LEU A 23 24.13 -7.34 -12.33
CA LEU A 23 23.83 -6.11 -13.06
C LEU A 23 24.96 -5.70 -14.03
N PHE A 24 26.21 -5.83 -13.59
CA PHE A 24 27.38 -5.46 -14.43
C PHE A 24 27.78 -6.54 -15.43
N THR A 25 27.42 -7.79 -15.19
CA THR A 25 27.83 -8.92 -16.07
C THR A 25 26.79 -9.32 -17.09
N SER A 26 25.49 -9.11 -16.83
CA SER A 26 24.41 -9.59 -17.71
C SER A 26 23.93 -8.60 -18.77
N GLY A 27 24.49 -7.38 -18.83
CA GLY A 27 24.16 -6.43 -19.90
C GLY A 27 22.67 -6.07 -20.00
N SER A 28 21.99 -5.94 -18.84
CA SER A 28 20.56 -5.61 -18.82
C SER A 28 20.29 -4.24 -19.42
N ASP A 29 19.54 -4.17 -20.51
CA ASP A 29 19.20 -2.94 -21.19
C ASP A 29 17.98 -2.24 -20.53
N PHE A 30 18.08 -0.91 -20.43
CA PHE A 30 16.96 -0.04 -20.09
C PHE A 30 16.07 0.16 -21.32
N ASP A 31 15.14 -0.78 -21.56
CA ASP A 31 14.14 -0.70 -22.62
C ASP A 31 12.98 0.24 -22.23
N GLU A 32 12.20 0.73 -23.22
CA GLU A 32 10.98 1.51 -22.96
C GLU A 32 9.98 0.78 -22.07
N ARG A 33 9.91 -0.55 -22.17
CA ARG A 33 9.10 -1.40 -21.28
C ARG A 33 9.51 -1.27 -19.82
N TYR A 34 10.81 -1.09 -19.55
CA TYR A 34 11.33 -0.97 -18.20
C TYR A 34 10.80 0.29 -17.48
N TRP A 35 10.72 1.42 -18.19
CA TRP A 35 10.13 2.64 -17.66
C TRP A 35 8.64 2.49 -17.34
N SER A 36 7.92 1.69 -18.13
CA SER A 36 6.53 1.37 -17.84
C SER A 36 6.37 0.56 -16.55
N LEU A 37 7.27 -0.39 -16.26
CA LEU A 37 7.29 -1.16 -15.01
C LEU A 37 7.50 -0.26 -13.79
N ILE A 38 8.46 0.66 -13.86
CA ILE A 38 8.72 1.62 -12.78
C ILE A 38 7.49 2.50 -12.54
N ARG A 39 6.95 3.09 -13.61
CA ARG A 39 5.76 3.95 -13.53
C ARG A 39 4.56 3.21 -12.94
N ASN A 40 4.27 2.01 -13.43
CA ASN A 40 3.16 1.20 -12.94
C ASN A 40 3.35 0.84 -11.46
N THR A 41 4.56 0.44 -11.07
CA THR A 41 4.90 0.11 -9.67
C THR A 41 4.68 1.31 -8.75
N LEU A 42 5.18 2.49 -9.13
CA LEU A 42 5.03 3.72 -8.34
C LEU A 42 3.58 4.21 -8.30
N THR A 43 2.87 4.13 -9.42
CA THR A 43 1.48 4.58 -9.53
C THR A 43 0.57 3.70 -8.69
N LEU A 44 0.68 2.36 -8.82
CA LEU A 44 -0.09 1.42 -8.02
C LEU A 44 0.21 1.56 -6.53
N GLY A 45 1.50 1.63 -6.16
CA GLY A 45 1.92 1.84 -4.78
C GLY A 45 1.37 3.16 -4.20
N GLY A 46 1.45 4.24 -4.97
CA GLY A 46 0.96 5.56 -4.56
C GLY A 46 -0.56 5.60 -4.38
N ILE A 47 -1.31 5.11 -5.37
CA ILE A 47 -2.78 5.08 -5.30
C ILE A 47 -3.25 4.17 -4.16
N ALA A 48 -2.65 2.97 -4.04
CA ALA A 48 -2.99 2.03 -2.98
C ALA A 48 -2.68 2.61 -1.59
N ALA A 49 -1.53 3.27 -1.41
CA ALA A 49 -1.18 3.92 -0.15
C ALA A 49 -2.18 5.01 0.23
N VAL A 50 -2.51 5.90 -0.70
CA VAL A 50 -3.47 6.99 -0.46
C VAL A 50 -4.86 6.44 -0.13
N THR A 51 -5.40 5.54 -0.95
CA THR A 51 -6.75 4.98 -0.75
C THR A 51 -6.84 4.20 0.55
N THR A 52 -5.85 3.34 0.85
CA THR A 52 -5.84 2.54 2.08
C THR A 52 -5.72 3.42 3.32
N VAL A 53 -4.84 4.43 3.31
CA VAL A 53 -4.68 5.36 4.44
C VAL A 53 -5.94 6.20 4.68
N VAL A 54 -6.60 6.67 3.62
CA VAL A 54 -7.86 7.42 3.74
C VAL A 54 -8.94 6.55 4.38
N VAL A 55 -9.13 5.34 3.88
CA VAL A 55 -10.14 4.42 4.44
C VAL A 55 -9.78 3.99 5.86
N ALA A 56 -8.51 3.68 6.14
CA ALA A 56 -8.06 3.36 7.49
C ALA A 56 -8.27 4.52 8.48
N MET A 57 -7.98 5.74 8.07
CA MET A 57 -8.22 6.95 8.87
C MET A 57 -9.71 7.09 9.21
N LEU A 58 -10.60 6.91 8.23
CA LEU A 58 -12.05 6.96 8.46
C LEU A 58 -12.50 5.88 9.45
N LEU A 59 -12.01 4.65 9.31
CA LEU A 59 -12.34 3.54 10.21
C LEU A 59 -11.83 3.77 11.65
N VAL A 60 -10.59 4.23 11.80
CA VAL A 60 -9.97 4.52 13.09
C VAL A 60 -10.70 5.67 13.80
N LEU A 61 -11.04 6.73 13.05
CA LEU A 61 -11.85 7.85 13.56
C LEU A 61 -13.27 7.42 13.95
N ALA A 62 -13.94 6.64 13.09
CA ALA A 62 -15.28 6.12 13.39
C ALA A 62 -15.30 5.32 14.69
N ARG A 63 -14.27 4.47 14.92
CA ARG A 63 -14.11 3.71 16.16
C ARG A 63 -13.89 4.62 17.39
N ARG A 64 -13.19 5.74 17.21
CA ARG A 64 -12.95 6.73 18.27
C ARG A 64 -14.19 7.53 18.63
N LEU A 65 -14.94 7.97 17.61
CA LEU A 65 -16.12 8.82 17.79
C LEU A 65 -17.36 8.02 18.19
N GLN A 66 -17.48 6.77 17.73
CA GLN A 66 -18.60 5.89 17.98
C GLN A 66 -18.11 4.52 18.49
N PRO A 67 -17.83 4.36 19.78
CA PRO A 67 -17.26 3.13 20.35
C PRO A 67 -18.31 1.99 20.47
N MET A 68 -19.23 1.87 19.50
CA MET A 68 -20.24 0.80 19.45
C MET A 68 -19.60 -0.54 19.10
N ARG A 69 -20.15 -1.65 19.60
CA ARG A 69 -19.68 -3.01 19.30
C ARG A 69 -19.64 -3.27 17.79
N ARG A 70 -20.67 -2.83 17.03
CA ARG A 70 -20.76 -3.00 15.57
C ARG A 70 -19.59 -2.34 14.83
N VAL A 71 -19.23 -1.10 15.19
CA VAL A 71 -18.10 -0.38 14.58
C VAL A 71 -16.78 -1.08 14.91
N ARG A 72 -16.61 -1.52 16.16
CA ARG A 72 -15.42 -2.25 16.58
C ARG A 72 -15.26 -3.57 15.83
N SER A 73 -16.35 -4.34 15.67
CA SER A 73 -16.33 -5.58 14.90
C SER A 73 -16.04 -5.35 13.40
N ALA A 74 -16.63 -4.30 12.81
CA ALA A 74 -16.37 -3.94 11.40
C ALA A 74 -14.89 -3.59 11.16
N VAL A 75 -14.28 -2.80 12.06
CA VAL A 75 -12.85 -2.47 11.98
C VAL A 75 -11.97 -3.71 12.18
N ALA A 76 -12.36 -4.60 13.11
CA ALA A 76 -11.63 -5.86 13.31
C ALA A 76 -11.69 -6.75 12.05
N LEU A 77 -12.86 -6.87 11.42
CA LEU A 77 -13.03 -7.61 10.18
C LEU A 77 -12.21 -7.00 9.04
N ALA A 78 -12.22 -5.67 8.88
CA ALA A 78 -11.44 -4.98 7.86
C ALA A 78 -9.93 -5.25 7.99
N ASN A 79 -9.42 -5.46 9.19
CA ASN A 79 -8.01 -5.75 9.45
C ASN A 79 -7.62 -7.23 9.25
N LEU A 80 -8.57 -8.15 9.05
CA LEU A 80 -8.27 -9.57 8.84
C LEU A 80 -7.60 -9.85 7.49
N GLY A 81 -7.76 -8.98 6.52
CA GLY A 81 -7.21 -9.17 5.17
C GLY A 81 -5.69 -9.38 5.14
N TYR A 82 -4.96 -8.79 6.08
CA TYR A 82 -3.50 -8.94 6.17
C TYR A 82 -3.06 -10.36 6.60
N ALA A 83 -3.91 -11.06 7.35
CA ALA A 83 -3.62 -12.43 7.78
C ALA A 83 -3.75 -13.47 6.65
N LEU A 84 -4.44 -13.11 5.56
CA LEU A 84 -4.64 -14.01 4.43
C LEU A 84 -3.43 -13.97 3.48
N PRO A 85 -2.97 -15.11 2.93
CA PRO A 85 -2.01 -15.13 1.84
C PRO A 85 -2.56 -14.32 0.63
N GLY A 86 -1.69 -13.51 -0.01
CA GLY A 86 -2.11 -12.64 -1.12
C GLY A 86 -2.76 -13.37 -2.29
N SER A 87 -2.28 -14.55 -2.63
CA SER A 87 -2.87 -15.41 -3.66
C SER A 87 -4.28 -15.88 -3.29
N VAL A 88 -4.50 -16.30 -2.03
CA VAL A 88 -5.82 -16.74 -1.54
C VAL A 88 -6.83 -15.59 -1.58
N LEU A 89 -6.41 -14.41 -1.10
CA LEU A 89 -7.25 -13.22 -1.14
C LEU A 89 -7.59 -12.84 -2.59
N ALA A 90 -6.61 -12.86 -3.49
CA ALA A 90 -6.81 -12.55 -4.91
C ALA A 90 -7.81 -13.50 -5.56
N VAL A 91 -7.65 -14.81 -5.38
CA VAL A 91 -8.59 -15.82 -5.91
C VAL A 91 -10.00 -15.62 -5.37
N GLY A 92 -10.14 -15.33 -4.07
CA GLY A 92 -11.44 -15.03 -3.45
C GLY A 92 -12.13 -13.80 -4.07
N ILE A 93 -11.39 -12.72 -4.29
CA ILE A 93 -11.92 -11.50 -4.93
C ILE A 93 -12.24 -11.76 -6.40
N MET A 94 -11.37 -12.45 -7.14
CA MET A 94 -11.63 -12.81 -8.54
C MET A 94 -12.92 -13.63 -8.68
N PHE A 95 -13.12 -14.60 -7.80
CA PHE A 95 -14.35 -15.41 -7.81
C PHE A 95 -15.58 -14.54 -7.52
N ALA A 96 -15.54 -13.70 -6.48
CA ALA A 96 -16.65 -12.79 -6.15
C ALA A 96 -16.96 -11.81 -7.29
N PHE A 97 -15.93 -11.27 -7.95
CA PHE A 97 -16.11 -10.35 -9.08
C PHE A 97 -16.58 -11.06 -10.35
N SER A 98 -16.12 -12.29 -10.60
CA SER A 98 -16.64 -13.10 -11.70
C SER A 98 -18.14 -13.36 -11.54
N VAL A 99 -18.59 -13.67 -10.34
CA VAL A 99 -20.01 -13.85 -10.03
C VAL A 99 -20.78 -12.53 -10.23
N ALA A 100 -20.23 -11.42 -9.71
CA ALA A 100 -20.86 -10.10 -9.85
C ALA A 100 -20.92 -9.64 -11.31
N ASP A 101 -19.87 -9.83 -12.09
CA ASP A 101 -19.86 -9.52 -13.52
C ASP A 101 -20.93 -10.33 -14.29
N ASN A 102 -20.99 -11.64 -14.08
CA ASN A 102 -21.89 -12.50 -14.82
C ASN A 102 -23.36 -12.36 -14.39
N GLN A 103 -23.63 -12.08 -13.11
CA GLN A 103 -25.00 -12.02 -12.60
C GLN A 103 -25.58 -10.61 -12.55
N LEU A 104 -24.74 -9.56 -12.50
CA LEU A 104 -25.18 -8.17 -12.37
C LEU A 104 -24.72 -7.32 -13.54
N VAL A 105 -23.42 -7.27 -13.82
CA VAL A 105 -22.86 -6.29 -14.78
C VAL A 105 -23.25 -6.62 -16.21
N VAL A 106 -23.03 -7.85 -16.64
CA VAL A 106 -23.35 -8.30 -18.01
C VAL A 106 -24.87 -8.22 -18.32
N PRO A 107 -25.78 -8.72 -17.47
CA PRO A 107 -27.20 -8.56 -17.67
C PRO A 107 -27.67 -7.09 -17.69
N LEU A 108 -27.09 -6.25 -16.83
CA LEU A 108 -27.39 -4.82 -16.80
C LEU A 108 -26.96 -4.12 -18.09
N GLN A 109 -25.77 -4.43 -18.60
CA GLN A 109 -25.32 -3.90 -19.90
C GLN A 109 -26.24 -4.33 -21.06
N ALA A 110 -26.63 -5.60 -21.07
CA ALA A 110 -27.59 -6.11 -22.07
C ALA A 110 -28.94 -5.38 -21.98
N TRP A 111 -29.43 -5.14 -20.77
CA TRP A 111 -30.67 -4.39 -20.55
C TRP A 111 -30.56 -2.92 -21.00
N LEU A 112 -29.37 -2.30 -20.84
CA LEU A 112 -29.06 -0.95 -21.30
C LEU A 112 -28.80 -0.85 -22.83
N GLY A 113 -28.86 -1.95 -23.57
CA GLY A 113 -28.67 -1.99 -25.01
C GLY A 113 -27.22 -1.90 -25.47
N VAL A 114 -26.27 -2.35 -24.64
CA VAL A 114 -24.84 -2.44 -25.03
C VAL A 114 -24.70 -3.60 -26.02
N ASP A 115 -24.14 -3.36 -27.20
CA ASP A 115 -24.05 -4.37 -28.28
C ASP A 115 -23.17 -5.58 -27.91
N SER A 116 -22.17 -5.40 -27.06
CA SER A 116 -21.25 -6.46 -26.62
C SER A 116 -21.02 -6.38 -25.11
N PRO A 117 -21.96 -6.90 -24.28
CA PRO A 117 -21.79 -6.94 -22.84
C PRO A 117 -20.53 -7.71 -22.42
N ALA A 118 -19.70 -7.11 -21.57
CA ALA A 118 -18.44 -7.70 -21.13
C ALA A 118 -18.20 -7.50 -19.62
N PRO A 119 -17.45 -8.39 -18.97
CA PRO A 119 -17.00 -8.19 -17.57
C PRO A 119 -16.27 -6.86 -17.41
N LEU A 120 -16.58 -6.10 -16.36
CA LEU A 120 -15.94 -4.80 -16.05
C LEU A 120 -15.13 -4.85 -14.76
N LEU A 121 -15.51 -5.69 -13.82
CA LEU A 121 -14.85 -5.77 -12.51
C LEU A 121 -13.62 -6.65 -12.58
N LEU A 122 -13.74 -7.83 -13.15
CA LEU A 122 -12.64 -8.78 -13.28
C LEU A 122 -11.56 -8.24 -14.24
N GLY A 123 -10.29 -8.24 -13.82
CA GLY A 123 -9.19 -7.71 -14.61
C GLY A 123 -9.14 -6.18 -14.67
N SER A 124 -9.86 -5.47 -13.80
CA SER A 124 -9.81 -4.01 -13.67
C SER A 124 -8.78 -3.55 -12.64
N LEU A 125 -8.29 -2.31 -12.79
CA LEU A 125 -7.49 -1.66 -11.75
C LEU A 125 -8.24 -1.52 -10.43
N PHE A 126 -9.57 -1.35 -10.49
CA PHE A 126 -10.41 -1.28 -9.31
C PHE A 126 -10.35 -2.56 -8.48
N ALA A 127 -10.43 -3.73 -9.14
CA ALA A 127 -10.31 -5.02 -8.47
C ALA A 127 -8.97 -5.18 -7.75
N LEU A 128 -7.87 -4.83 -8.43
CA LEU A 128 -6.53 -4.89 -7.88
C LEU A 128 -6.36 -3.92 -6.70
N LEU A 129 -6.82 -2.69 -6.83
CA LEU A 129 -6.75 -1.69 -5.75
C LEU A 129 -7.61 -2.08 -4.55
N LEU A 130 -8.77 -2.72 -4.77
CA LEU A 130 -9.59 -3.26 -3.69
C LEU A 130 -8.87 -4.40 -2.96
N ALA A 131 -8.19 -5.27 -3.69
CA ALA A 131 -7.36 -6.31 -3.09
C ALA A 131 -6.26 -5.74 -2.20
N TYR A 132 -5.56 -4.70 -2.66
CA TYR A 132 -4.55 -4.01 -1.87
C TYR A 132 -5.16 -3.32 -0.64
N LEU A 133 -6.29 -2.66 -0.80
CA LEU A 133 -7.00 -2.00 0.30
C LEU A 133 -7.37 -3.01 1.40
N ILE A 134 -7.97 -4.14 1.04
CA ILE A 134 -8.33 -5.20 2.00
C ILE A 134 -7.07 -5.78 2.66
N ARG A 135 -6.04 -6.07 1.86
CA ARG A 135 -4.82 -6.68 2.34
C ARG A 135 -4.02 -5.79 3.29
N PHE A 136 -3.86 -4.52 2.95
CA PHE A 136 -2.99 -3.60 3.68
C PHE A 136 -3.71 -2.71 4.70
N MET A 137 -5.01 -2.93 4.93
CA MET A 137 -5.80 -2.17 5.90
C MET A 137 -5.18 -2.19 7.30
N ALA A 138 -4.75 -3.36 7.78
CA ALA A 138 -4.13 -3.51 9.09
C ALA A 138 -2.79 -2.74 9.21
N VAL A 139 -2.01 -2.72 8.12
CA VAL A 139 -0.73 -2.00 8.04
C VAL A 139 -0.95 -0.49 8.21
N ALA A 140 -2.00 0.05 7.57
CA ALA A 140 -2.34 1.46 7.70
C ALA A 140 -2.95 1.79 9.07
N SER A 141 -3.79 0.91 9.61
CA SER A 141 -4.51 1.14 10.88
C SER A 141 -3.57 1.26 12.07
N GLY A 142 -2.48 0.49 12.14
CA GLY A 142 -1.56 0.46 13.29
C GLY A 142 -0.94 1.82 13.64
N PRO A 143 -0.23 2.48 12.73
CA PRO A 143 0.33 3.81 12.96
C PRO A 143 -0.72 4.88 13.26
N LEU A 144 -1.90 4.79 12.61
CA LEU A 144 -3.01 5.72 12.83
C LEU A 144 -3.62 5.58 14.22
N ASP A 145 -3.81 4.35 14.69
CA ASP A 145 -4.29 4.07 16.05
C ASP A 145 -3.30 4.61 17.09
N THR A 146 -2.02 4.39 16.87
CA THR A 146 -0.96 4.90 17.75
C THR A 146 -0.94 6.43 17.79
N ALA A 147 -1.09 7.08 16.63
CA ALA A 147 -1.15 8.54 16.56
C ALA A 147 -2.42 9.09 17.24
N LEU A 148 -3.57 8.45 17.02
CA LEU A 148 -4.84 8.85 17.60
C LEU A 148 -4.86 8.66 19.13
N ALA A 149 -4.21 7.62 19.65
CA ALA A 149 -4.10 7.38 21.09
C ALA A 149 -3.32 8.50 21.83
N ARG A 150 -2.45 9.22 21.14
CA ARG A 150 -1.71 10.37 21.70
C ARG A 150 -2.57 11.64 21.80
N ILE A 151 -3.72 11.72 21.12
CA ILE A 151 -4.62 12.87 21.17
C ILE A 151 -5.49 12.76 22.41
N ARG A 152 -5.22 13.62 23.40
CA ARG A 152 -5.99 13.68 24.65
C ARG A 152 -7.42 14.17 24.36
N PRO A 153 -8.46 13.60 25.01
CA PRO A 153 -9.86 14.02 24.82
C PRO A 153 -10.11 15.51 25.06
N ALA A 154 -9.37 16.11 25.98
CA ALA A 154 -9.47 17.53 26.29
C ALA A 154 -9.20 18.48 25.09
N LEU A 155 -8.43 18.03 24.09
CA LEU A 155 -8.12 18.87 22.91
C LEU A 155 -9.34 19.11 22.02
N PRO A 156 -10.06 18.08 21.53
CA PRO A 156 -11.29 18.29 20.79
C PRO A 156 -12.39 18.92 21.65
N GLU A 157 -12.48 18.63 22.95
CA GLU A 157 -13.44 19.26 23.88
C GLU A 157 -13.20 20.79 24.01
N ALA A 158 -11.95 21.22 24.16
CA ALA A 158 -11.60 22.62 24.18
C ALA A 158 -11.94 23.33 22.85
N ALA A 159 -11.72 22.65 21.70
CA ALA A 159 -12.11 23.19 20.40
C ALA A 159 -13.63 23.36 20.28
N HIS A 160 -14.41 22.40 20.79
CA HIS A 160 -15.87 22.51 20.86
C HIS A 160 -16.34 23.67 21.77
N SER A 161 -15.68 23.88 22.92
CA SER A 161 -15.97 24.98 23.83
C SER A 161 -15.69 26.36 23.21
N LEU A 162 -14.76 26.41 22.24
CA LEU A 162 -14.46 27.59 21.42
C LEU A 162 -15.39 27.75 20.20
N GLY A 163 -16.48 26.97 20.10
CA GLY A 163 -17.48 27.06 19.05
C GLY A 163 -17.13 26.33 17.76
N HIS A 164 -16.05 25.52 17.73
CA HIS A 164 -15.72 24.72 16.55
C HIS A 164 -16.58 23.47 16.46
N THR A 165 -17.15 23.22 15.27
CA THR A 165 -17.98 22.02 14.98
C THR A 165 -17.15 20.89 14.38
N GLY A 166 -17.76 19.69 14.25
CA GLY A 166 -17.09 18.45 13.88
C GLY A 166 -16.09 18.54 12.72
N ALA A 167 -16.48 19.15 11.58
CA ALA A 167 -15.56 19.31 10.43
C ALA A 167 -14.39 20.25 10.76
N SER A 168 -14.64 21.35 11.46
CA SER A 168 -13.59 22.31 11.87
C SER A 168 -12.61 21.67 12.86
N VAL A 169 -13.11 20.88 13.81
CA VAL A 169 -12.28 20.12 14.77
C VAL A 169 -11.44 19.08 14.04
N PHE A 170 -12.01 18.41 13.04
CA PHE A 170 -11.25 17.46 12.23
C PHE A 170 -10.03 18.12 11.53
N TRP A 171 -10.27 19.21 10.78
CA TRP A 171 -9.21 19.87 10.01
C TRP A 171 -8.19 20.62 10.87
N ARG A 172 -8.61 21.20 12.01
CA ARG A 172 -7.74 22.04 12.86
C ARG A 172 -7.06 21.28 14.00
N VAL A 173 -7.66 20.17 14.47
CA VAL A 173 -7.14 19.41 15.62
C VAL A 173 -6.68 18.02 15.19
N TYR A 174 -7.59 17.20 14.66
CA TYR A 174 -7.25 15.81 14.37
C TYR A 174 -6.22 15.67 13.24
N LEU A 175 -6.46 16.27 12.08
CA LEU A 175 -5.61 16.09 10.90
C LEU A 175 -4.15 16.51 11.14
N PRO A 176 -3.85 17.69 11.71
CA PRO A 176 -2.46 18.09 11.96
C PRO A 176 -1.74 17.18 12.96
N LEU A 177 -2.46 16.71 14.00
CA LEU A 177 -1.90 15.81 15.01
C LEU A 177 -1.74 14.38 14.50
N LEU A 178 -2.58 13.94 13.55
CA LEU A 178 -2.49 12.64 12.90
C LEU A 178 -1.46 12.60 11.75
N MET A 179 -0.99 13.76 11.26
CA MET A 179 -0.10 13.83 10.09
C MET A 179 1.14 12.91 10.19
N PRO A 180 1.86 12.81 11.32
CA PRO A 180 2.97 11.87 11.44
C PRO A 180 2.55 10.41 11.31
N GLY A 181 1.38 10.06 11.85
CA GLY A 181 0.79 8.72 11.72
C GLY A 181 0.35 8.42 10.29
N LEU A 182 -0.27 9.40 9.60
CA LEU A 182 -0.68 9.30 8.20
C LEU A 182 0.51 9.06 7.28
N LEU A 183 1.58 9.83 7.47
CA LEU A 183 2.81 9.67 6.68
C LEU A 183 3.47 8.30 6.93
N SER A 184 3.50 7.84 8.18
CA SER A 184 4.05 6.53 8.51
C SER A 184 3.19 5.39 7.93
N ALA A 185 1.87 5.49 8.06
CA ALA A 185 0.94 4.53 7.46
C ALA A 185 1.07 4.47 5.94
N GLY A 186 1.10 5.63 5.28
CA GLY A 186 1.26 5.74 3.83
C GLY A 186 2.57 5.12 3.35
N LEU A 187 3.67 5.39 4.05
CA LEU A 187 4.97 4.81 3.72
C LEU A 187 4.98 3.30 3.85
N LEU A 188 4.45 2.76 4.96
CA LEU A 188 4.40 1.31 5.18
C LEU A 188 3.57 0.62 4.11
N VAL A 189 2.36 1.13 3.81
CA VAL A 189 1.51 0.58 2.76
C VAL A 189 2.20 0.69 1.40
N PHE A 190 2.80 1.84 1.08
CA PHE A 190 3.51 2.04 -0.17
C PHE A 190 4.61 0.98 -0.37
N VAL A 191 5.49 0.81 0.62
CA VAL A 191 6.58 -0.17 0.55
C VAL A 191 6.06 -1.61 0.48
N ASP A 192 4.97 -1.92 1.19
CA ASP A 192 4.37 -3.25 1.14
C ASP A 192 3.73 -3.56 -0.22
N VAL A 193 3.07 -2.57 -0.86
CA VAL A 193 2.51 -2.73 -2.21
C VAL A 193 3.60 -2.87 -3.25
N LEU A 194 4.73 -2.17 -3.14
CA LEU A 194 5.83 -2.28 -4.11
C LEU A 194 6.32 -3.73 -4.25
N LYS A 195 6.36 -4.48 -3.16
CA LYS A 195 6.82 -5.89 -3.13
C LYS A 195 5.68 -6.91 -3.25
N GLU A 196 4.42 -6.43 -3.38
CA GLU A 196 3.28 -7.34 -3.49
C GLU A 196 3.22 -7.97 -4.89
N MET A 197 3.61 -9.25 -4.96
CA MET A 197 3.64 -9.99 -6.21
C MET A 197 2.41 -10.91 -6.38
N PRO A 198 1.99 -11.73 -5.39
CA PRO A 198 0.97 -12.77 -5.60
C PRO A 198 -0.39 -12.22 -6.05
N ALA A 199 -0.92 -11.20 -5.38
CA ALA A 199 -2.19 -10.60 -5.76
C ALA A 199 -2.06 -9.81 -7.08
N THR A 200 -0.95 -9.10 -7.28
CA THR A 200 -0.68 -8.35 -8.50
C THR A 200 -0.61 -9.27 -9.70
N LEU A 201 0.12 -10.38 -9.61
CA LEU A 201 0.27 -11.35 -10.71
C LEU A 201 -1.07 -11.89 -11.20
N LEU A 202 -1.98 -12.18 -10.27
CA LEU A 202 -3.29 -12.77 -10.56
C LEU A 202 -4.33 -11.76 -11.06
N MET A 203 -4.28 -10.52 -10.55
CA MET A 203 -5.37 -9.57 -10.73
C MET A 203 -5.02 -8.35 -11.60
N ARG A 204 -3.76 -8.16 -11.97
CA ARG A 204 -3.35 -7.00 -12.76
C ARG A 204 -4.05 -6.97 -14.13
N PRO A 205 -4.53 -5.82 -14.58
CA PRO A 205 -4.99 -5.64 -15.94
C PRO A 205 -3.85 -5.80 -16.94
N PHE A 206 -4.19 -6.04 -18.19
CA PHE A 206 -3.21 -6.10 -19.27
C PHE A 206 -2.40 -4.78 -19.36
N GLY A 207 -1.09 -4.90 -19.50
CA GLY A 207 -0.18 -3.74 -19.57
C GLY A 207 0.19 -3.11 -18.21
N TRP A 208 -0.33 -3.62 -17.09
CA TRP A 208 -0.01 -3.14 -15.74
C TRP A 208 1.00 -4.03 -15.01
N ASP A 209 2.03 -4.45 -15.72
CA ASP A 209 3.13 -5.17 -15.09
C ASP A 209 3.88 -4.27 -14.10
N THR A 210 4.34 -4.88 -13.00
CA THR A 210 5.14 -4.23 -11.97
C THR A 210 6.54 -4.83 -11.89
N LEU A 211 7.48 -4.12 -11.25
CA LEU A 211 8.82 -4.64 -11.01
C LEU A 211 8.80 -5.97 -10.24
N ALA A 212 7.94 -6.11 -9.22
CA ALA A 212 7.81 -7.35 -8.45
C ALA A 212 7.35 -8.54 -9.31
N VAL A 213 6.38 -8.32 -10.19
CA VAL A 213 5.91 -9.35 -11.12
C VAL A 213 6.99 -9.69 -12.14
N ARG A 214 7.73 -8.70 -12.66
CA ARG A 214 8.83 -8.93 -13.61
C ARG A 214 9.97 -9.74 -12.98
N ILE A 215 10.35 -9.43 -11.74
CA ILE A 215 11.34 -10.21 -10.97
C ILE A 215 10.89 -11.66 -10.87
N HIS A 216 9.62 -11.87 -10.49
CA HIS A 216 9.07 -13.22 -10.36
C HIS A 216 9.10 -13.99 -11.69
N SER A 217 8.67 -13.36 -12.81
CA SER A 217 8.68 -14.02 -14.13
C SER A 217 10.08 -14.44 -14.53
N LEU A 218 11.06 -13.54 -14.42
CA LEU A 218 12.47 -13.83 -14.77
C LEU A 218 13.05 -14.94 -13.90
N THR A 219 12.79 -14.91 -12.59
CA THR A 219 13.32 -15.95 -11.69
C THR A 219 12.61 -17.30 -11.89
N ALA A 220 11.33 -17.32 -12.24
CA ALA A 220 10.58 -18.53 -12.55
C ALA A 220 11.06 -19.19 -13.87
N GLU A 221 11.55 -18.40 -14.82
CA GLU A 221 12.16 -18.84 -16.07
C GLU A 221 13.64 -19.26 -15.91
N GLY A 222 14.24 -19.07 -14.72
CA GLY A 222 15.65 -19.36 -14.45
C GLY A 222 16.61 -18.22 -14.85
N ASN A 223 16.10 -17.08 -15.31
CA ASN A 223 16.87 -15.92 -15.75
C ASN A 223 17.25 -15.00 -14.56
N TRP A 224 17.95 -15.56 -13.57
CA TRP A 224 18.33 -14.86 -12.35
C TRP A 224 19.19 -13.59 -12.58
N PRO A 225 20.19 -13.60 -13.49
CA PRO A 225 20.99 -12.41 -13.73
C PRO A 225 20.19 -11.23 -14.29
N GLU A 226 19.22 -11.49 -15.16
CA GLU A 226 18.36 -10.44 -15.74
C GLU A 226 17.39 -9.85 -14.70
N ALA A 227 17.05 -10.61 -13.66
CA ALA A 227 16.21 -10.13 -12.55
C ALA A 227 16.93 -9.11 -11.65
N ALA A 228 18.26 -8.96 -11.77
CA ALA A 228 19.06 -8.07 -10.93
C ALA A 228 18.67 -6.59 -11.10
N LEU A 229 18.52 -6.13 -12.33
CA LEU A 229 18.15 -4.74 -12.61
C LEU A 229 16.79 -4.35 -11.98
N PRO A 230 15.67 -5.07 -12.25
CA PRO A 230 14.40 -4.76 -11.61
C PRO A 230 14.42 -4.93 -10.08
N ALA A 231 15.22 -5.86 -9.54
CA ALA A 231 15.36 -6.04 -8.10
C ALA A 231 16.06 -4.84 -7.43
N ILE A 232 17.18 -4.37 -7.98
CA ILE A 232 17.89 -3.19 -7.46
C ILE A 232 17.02 -1.95 -7.57
N THR A 233 16.30 -1.78 -8.68
CA THR A 233 15.38 -0.65 -8.85
C THR A 233 14.22 -0.69 -7.86
N LEU A 234 13.67 -1.87 -7.59
CA LEU A 234 12.63 -2.04 -6.58
C LEU A 234 13.13 -1.65 -5.18
N VAL A 235 14.33 -2.10 -4.81
CA VAL A 235 14.97 -1.73 -3.53
C VAL A 235 15.22 -0.22 -3.46
N ALA A 236 15.76 0.38 -4.51
CA ALA A 236 16.02 1.81 -4.55
C ALA A 236 14.74 2.65 -4.42
N THR A 237 13.68 2.27 -5.16
CA THR A 237 12.34 2.92 -5.07
C THR A 237 11.70 2.78 -3.70
N GLY A 238 11.87 1.66 -3.03
CA GLY A 238 11.36 1.44 -1.67
C GLY A 238 12.17 2.20 -0.60
N LEU A 239 13.49 2.28 -0.74
CA LEU A 239 14.36 2.95 0.23
C LEU A 239 14.27 4.48 0.19
N LEU A 240 14.08 5.08 -0.98
CA LEU A 240 14.03 6.53 -1.12
C LEU A 240 12.98 7.21 -0.21
N PRO A 241 11.69 6.80 -0.21
CA PRO A 241 10.69 7.39 0.67
C PRO A 241 10.99 7.15 2.16
N VAL A 242 11.54 5.97 2.49
CA VAL A 242 11.94 5.63 3.87
C VAL A 242 13.02 6.58 4.38
N ILE A 243 14.08 6.80 3.60
CA ILE A 243 15.18 7.70 3.95
C ILE A 243 14.67 9.14 4.11
N VAL A 244 13.80 9.60 3.20
CA VAL A 244 13.21 10.95 3.27
C VAL A 244 12.37 11.11 4.54
N LEU A 245 11.57 10.11 4.92
CA LEU A 245 10.74 10.17 6.11
C LEU A 245 11.60 10.18 7.39
N ILE A 246 12.61 9.29 7.48
CA ILE A 246 13.52 9.23 8.62
C ILE A 246 14.23 10.58 8.80
N ARG A 247 14.75 11.18 7.73
CA ARG A 247 15.42 12.49 7.80
C ARG A 247 14.49 13.60 8.26
N ARG A 248 13.22 13.60 7.82
CA ARG A 248 12.21 14.58 8.27
C ARG A 248 11.80 14.36 9.72
N SER A 249 11.69 13.13 10.17
CA SER A 249 11.34 12.78 11.55
C SER A 249 12.48 13.03 12.55
N ALA A 250 13.72 12.95 12.09
CA ALA A 250 14.91 13.18 12.90
C ALA A 250 15.26 14.69 13.10
N GLN A 251 14.54 15.63 12.44
CA GLN A 251 14.76 17.07 12.68
C GLN A 251 14.18 17.44 14.06
N PRO A 252 15.01 17.88 15.03
CA PRO A 252 14.53 18.22 16.35
C PRO A 252 13.61 19.44 16.30
N VAL A 253 12.55 19.42 17.11
CA VAL A 253 11.51 20.45 17.29
C VAL A 253 12.09 21.83 17.64
N SER A 254 13.37 21.93 17.95
CA SER A 254 14.07 23.15 18.38
C SER A 254 14.13 24.28 17.32
N ARG A 255 13.96 23.97 16.03
CA ARG A 255 14.00 25.01 14.97
C ARG A 255 12.67 25.70 14.66
N ARG A 256 11.55 25.26 15.23
CA ARG A 256 10.24 25.93 15.03
C ARG A 256 9.92 27.07 16.01
N ARG A 257 10.81 27.38 16.97
CA ARG A 257 10.61 28.48 17.94
C ARG A 257 11.41 29.77 17.63
N ALA A 258 12.03 29.86 16.46
CA ALA A 258 12.87 30.99 16.08
C ALA A 258 12.36 31.72 14.82
N HIS A 259 11.03 31.79 14.65
CA HIS A 259 10.39 32.76 13.73
C HIS A 259 9.05 33.17 14.29
#